data_8b6808d23bc9b237626e7599825c08c5
#
_entry.id   8b6808d23bc9b237626e7599825c08c5
#
_cell.length_a   1.000
_cell.length_b   1.000
_cell.length_c   1.000
_cell.angle_alpha   90.00
_cell.angle_beta   90.00
_cell.angle_gamma   90.00
#
_symmetry.space_group_name_H-M   'P 1'
#
loop_
_entity.id
_entity.type
_entity.pdbx_description
1 polymer ?
#
loop_
_entity_poly.entity_id
_entity_poly.type
_entity_poly.pdbx_seq_one_letter_code
_entity_poly.pdbx_strand_id
1 'polypeptide(L)'
;MKKLILSLFFLSAFTLRGSAQLQGLEVVKVPEAQQPYSGEYIYIPDVEGYKTLKCDFHTHTIFSDGDIKPENRVWEAAIRGLDVIAITDHIEYRPNKDYIKADHNESYKRAKTVEKASNLIVIQGAEITR
;
A
#
# COMPACT_ATOMS: atom_id res chain seq x y z
N MET A 1 -84.21 11.34 -9.64
CA MET A 1 -82.92 11.97 -9.96
C MET A 1 -81.89 11.53 -8.93
N LYS A 2 -81.07 10.53 -9.31
CA LYS A 2 -80.03 10.00 -8.38
C LYS A 2 -78.72 10.72 -8.65
N LYS A 3 -78.17 11.41 -7.65
CA LYS A 3 -76.86 12.08 -7.75
C LYS A 3 -75.77 11.03 -7.48
N LEU A 4 -74.94 10.80 -8.48
CA LEU A 4 -73.79 9.95 -8.40
C LEU A 4 -72.64 10.76 -7.77
N ILE A 5 -72.16 10.40 -6.57
CA ILE A 5 -70.98 11.01 -5.95
C ILE A 5 -69.81 10.17 -6.39
N LEU A 6 -68.95 10.77 -7.24
CA LEU A 6 -67.70 10.18 -7.68
C LEU A 6 -66.63 10.50 -6.64
N SER A 7 -66.29 9.51 -5.80
CA SER A 7 -65.20 9.61 -4.84
C SER A 7 -63.88 9.39 -5.55
N LEU A 8 -63.08 10.45 -5.72
CA LEU A 8 -61.71 10.36 -6.22
C LEU A 8 -60.81 9.88 -5.06
N PHE A 9 -60.41 8.64 -5.13
CA PHE A 9 -59.31 8.14 -4.30
C PHE A 9 -57.97 8.65 -4.88
N PHE A 10 -57.36 9.63 -4.21
CA PHE A 10 -55.99 10.01 -4.44
C PHE A 10 -55.08 8.91 -3.84
N LEU A 11 -54.57 8.06 -4.68
CA LEU A 11 -53.50 7.11 -4.34
C LEU A 11 -52.17 7.86 -4.35
N SER A 12 -51.80 8.43 -3.18
CA SER A 12 -50.45 8.99 -3.01
C SER A 12 -49.44 7.84 -2.99
N ALA A 13 -48.76 7.64 -4.11
CA ALA A 13 -47.58 6.78 -4.16
C ALA A 13 -46.49 7.39 -3.30
N PHE A 14 -46.35 6.90 -2.09
CA PHE A 14 -45.24 7.20 -1.21
C PHE A 14 -44.00 6.47 -1.80
N THR A 15 -43.24 7.14 -2.67
CA THR A 15 -41.92 6.65 -3.04
C THR A 15 -41.00 6.79 -1.85
N LEU A 16 -40.83 5.73 -1.06
CA LEU A 16 -39.73 5.60 -0.14
C LEU A 16 -38.41 5.59 -0.95
N ARG A 17 -37.83 6.77 -1.13
CA ARG A 17 -36.42 6.87 -1.46
C ARG A 17 -35.66 6.49 -0.19
N GLY A 18 -35.36 5.22 -0.04
CA GLY A 18 -34.37 4.73 0.90
C GLY A 18 -33.01 5.20 0.45
N SER A 19 -32.63 6.42 0.82
CA SER A 19 -31.23 6.78 0.90
C SER A 19 -30.65 5.96 2.05
N ALA A 20 -30.03 4.83 1.71
CA ALA A 20 -29.14 4.14 2.63
C ALA A 20 -27.99 5.11 2.92
N GLN A 21 -28.19 5.97 3.89
CA GLN A 21 -27.11 6.75 4.47
C GLN A 21 -26.23 5.72 5.17
N LEU A 22 -25.05 5.47 4.62
CA LEU A 22 -23.96 4.80 5.30
C LEU A 22 -23.50 5.69 6.48
N GLN A 23 -24.37 5.78 7.50
CA GLN A 23 -24.00 6.34 8.78
C GLN A 23 -23.13 5.31 9.48
N GLY A 24 -21.86 5.61 9.60
CA GLY A 24 -20.94 4.81 10.41
C GLY A 24 -19.57 4.53 9.82
N LEU A 25 -19.29 4.93 8.58
CA LEU A 25 -17.90 5.10 8.19
C LEU A 25 -17.48 6.51 8.64
N GLU A 26 -17.25 6.69 9.94
CA GLU A 26 -16.34 7.74 10.36
C GLU A 26 -15.03 7.44 9.67
N VAL A 27 -14.70 8.22 8.65
CA VAL A 27 -13.35 8.29 8.14
C VAL A 27 -12.51 8.65 9.36
N VAL A 28 -11.81 7.65 9.91
CA VAL A 28 -10.88 7.88 11.01
C VAL A 28 -9.93 8.95 10.49
N LYS A 29 -10.15 10.19 10.89
CA LYS A 29 -9.20 11.27 10.62
C LYS A 29 -7.96 10.89 11.38
N VAL A 30 -6.96 10.39 10.67
CA VAL A 30 -5.64 10.17 11.22
C VAL A 30 -5.20 11.51 11.81
N PRO A 31 -4.92 11.60 13.14
CA PRO A 31 -4.47 12.84 13.73
C PRO A 31 -3.29 13.39 12.95
N GLU A 32 -3.19 14.71 12.85
CA GLU A 32 -2.12 15.39 12.09
C GLU A 32 -0.72 14.93 12.51
N ALA A 33 -0.56 14.50 13.77
CA ALA A 33 0.66 13.86 14.30
C ALA A 33 0.93 12.45 13.73
N GLN A 34 0.00 11.84 13.01
CA GLN A 34 0.14 10.54 12.34
C GLN A 34 0.11 10.68 10.81
N GLN A 35 0.18 11.90 10.31
CA GLN A 35 0.46 12.08 8.88
C GLN A 35 1.80 11.42 8.57
N PRO A 36 1.89 10.77 7.39
CA PRO A 36 3.12 10.09 7.02
C PRO A 36 4.28 11.04 7.23
N TYR A 37 5.23 10.60 8.02
CA TYR A 37 6.42 11.33 8.43
C TYR A 37 6.93 12.14 7.24
N SER A 38 6.79 13.46 7.31
CA SER A 38 7.51 14.38 6.44
C SER A 38 8.97 14.35 6.90
N GLY A 39 9.62 13.20 6.66
CA GLY A 39 11.03 13.07 6.93
C GLY A 39 11.73 14.23 6.25
N GLU A 40 12.72 14.82 6.90
CA GLU A 40 13.55 15.81 6.27
C GLU A 40 13.98 15.25 4.92
N TYR A 41 13.52 15.89 3.85
CA TYR A 41 13.91 15.48 2.50
C TYR A 41 15.40 15.76 2.37
N ILE A 42 16.19 14.70 2.42
CA ILE A 42 17.64 14.81 2.23
C ILE A 42 17.88 15.15 0.76
N TYR A 43 18.22 16.41 0.53
CA TYR A 43 18.64 16.86 -0.80
C TYR A 43 20.11 16.50 -1.02
N ILE A 44 20.36 15.69 -2.04
CA ILE A 44 21.71 15.37 -2.51
C ILE A 44 21.82 15.92 -3.93
N PRO A 45 22.72 16.88 -4.20
CA PRO A 45 22.84 17.44 -5.54
C PRO A 45 23.36 16.43 -6.54
N ASP A 46 22.94 16.58 -7.79
CA ASP A 46 23.48 15.82 -8.90
C ASP A 46 24.95 16.19 -9.12
N VAL A 47 25.77 15.23 -9.55
CA VAL A 47 27.17 15.41 -9.94
C VAL A 47 27.25 15.47 -11.45
N GLU A 48 28.17 16.27 -11.98
CA GLU A 48 28.33 16.57 -13.41
C GLU A 48 27.92 15.44 -14.36
N GLY A 49 26.77 15.59 -15.05
CA GLY A 49 26.27 14.64 -16.02
C GLY A 49 25.61 13.37 -15.44
N TYR A 50 25.55 13.22 -14.10
CA TYR A 50 24.99 12.06 -13.43
C TYR A 50 23.92 12.49 -12.42
N LYS A 51 22.80 11.76 -12.43
CA LYS A 51 21.75 11.93 -11.41
C LYS A 51 22.14 11.16 -10.16
N THR A 52 22.10 11.84 -9.02
CA THR A 52 22.29 11.21 -7.71
C THR A 52 21.02 10.48 -7.29
N LEU A 53 21.14 9.21 -6.91
CA LEU A 53 20.05 8.38 -6.40
C LEU A 53 20.31 8.02 -4.93
N LYS A 54 19.24 8.08 -4.14
CA LYS A 54 19.23 7.60 -2.76
C LYS A 54 18.80 6.14 -2.77
N CYS A 55 19.67 5.26 -2.30
CA CYS A 55 19.48 3.83 -2.42
C CYS A 55 19.58 3.12 -1.06
N ASP A 56 18.78 2.06 -0.89
CA ASP A 56 19.01 1.06 0.13
C ASP A 56 19.16 -0.30 -0.56
N PHE A 57 20.34 -0.88 -0.45
CA PHE A 57 20.70 -2.12 -1.12
C PHE A 57 20.71 -3.33 -0.19
N HIS A 58 20.26 -3.19 1.06
CA HIS A 58 20.24 -4.27 2.01
C HIS A 58 18.95 -4.24 2.84
N THR A 59 17.92 -4.97 2.39
CA THR A 59 16.63 -5.00 3.06
C THR A 59 16.06 -6.41 3.14
N HIS A 60 15.43 -6.71 4.28
CA HIS A 60 14.83 -8.00 4.55
C HIS A 60 13.32 -7.89 4.71
N THR A 61 12.64 -8.99 4.46
CA THR A 61 11.18 -9.12 4.56
C THR A 61 10.80 -10.37 5.36
N ILE A 62 9.50 -10.63 5.49
CA ILE A 62 8.99 -11.86 6.13
C ILE A 62 9.44 -13.16 5.44
N PHE A 63 10.08 -13.07 4.28
CA PHE A 63 10.64 -14.22 3.55
C PHE A 63 11.96 -14.69 4.15
N SER A 64 12.62 -13.84 4.96
CA SER A 64 13.75 -14.20 5.80
C SER A 64 13.47 -13.76 7.24
N ASP A 65 14.25 -12.90 7.82
CA ASP A 65 14.18 -12.44 9.21
C ASP A 65 13.61 -11.02 9.38
N GLY A 66 13.10 -10.44 8.30
CA GLY A 66 12.37 -9.19 8.38
C GLY A 66 10.91 -9.39 8.83
N ASP A 67 10.31 -8.34 9.37
CA ASP A 67 8.98 -8.37 10.00
C ASP A 67 7.83 -7.94 9.08
N ILE A 68 8.12 -7.44 7.88
CA ILE A 68 7.10 -6.87 6.99
C ILE A 68 7.08 -7.53 5.62
N LYS A 69 5.94 -7.37 4.94
CA LYS A 69 5.76 -7.87 3.57
C LYS A 69 6.65 -7.09 2.59
N PRO A 70 7.09 -7.73 1.48
CA PRO A 70 7.90 -7.07 0.46
C PRO A 70 7.29 -5.78 -0.10
N GLU A 71 5.98 -5.79 -0.34
CA GLU A 71 5.26 -4.61 -0.84
C GLU A 71 5.34 -3.44 0.15
N ASN A 72 5.21 -3.73 1.44
CA ASN A 72 5.29 -2.71 2.49
C ASN A 72 6.72 -2.16 2.64
N ARG A 73 7.74 -3.01 2.45
CA ARG A 73 9.14 -2.58 2.45
C ARG A 73 9.40 -1.54 1.35
N VAL A 74 8.82 -1.75 0.17
CA VAL A 74 8.91 -0.77 -0.92
C VAL A 74 8.20 0.54 -0.56
N TRP A 75 7.02 0.48 0.06
CA TRP A 75 6.31 1.68 0.49
C TRP A 75 7.04 2.43 1.61
N GLU A 76 7.68 1.73 2.55
CA GLU A 76 8.54 2.38 3.55
C GLU A 76 9.69 3.16 2.90
N ALA A 77 10.37 2.55 1.93
CA ALA A 77 11.44 3.20 1.18
C ALA A 77 10.94 4.45 0.43
N ALA A 78 9.76 4.37 -0.19
CA ALA A 78 9.13 5.51 -0.86
C ALA A 78 8.83 6.67 0.11
N ILE A 79 8.23 6.36 1.26
CA ILE A 79 7.93 7.34 2.31
C ILE A 79 9.21 8.00 2.84
N ARG A 80 10.32 7.27 2.90
CA ARG A 80 11.63 7.79 3.30
C ARG A 80 12.33 8.57 2.19
N GLY A 81 11.73 8.67 1.01
CA GLY A 81 12.25 9.43 -0.11
C GLY A 81 13.44 8.77 -0.81
N LEU A 82 13.55 7.44 -0.75
CA LEU A 82 14.52 6.70 -1.55
C LEU A 82 14.10 6.69 -3.02
N ASP A 83 15.06 6.45 -3.89
CA ASP A 83 14.88 6.30 -5.33
C ASP A 83 15.00 4.82 -5.76
N VAL A 84 15.77 4.03 -4.99
CA VAL A 84 16.06 2.63 -5.29
C VAL A 84 16.06 1.80 -4.01
N ILE A 85 15.51 0.59 -4.10
CA ILE A 85 15.58 -0.42 -3.02
C ILE A 85 15.96 -1.78 -3.61
N ALA A 86 16.82 -2.53 -2.92
CA ALA A 86 17.05 -3.94 -3.21
C ALA A 86 16.35 -4.82 -2.17
N ILE A 87 15.71 -5.89 -2.63
CA ILE A 87 15.17 -6.94 -1.77
C ILE A 87 16.24 -8.02 -1.66
N THR A 88 16.79 -8.18 -0.46
CA THR A 88 17.98 -9.04 -0.22
C THR A 88 17.71 -10.05 0.91
N ASP A 89 16.55 -10.68 0.90
CA ASP A 89 16.23 -11.74 1.86
C ASP A 89 17.31 -12.84 1.87
N HIS A 90 17.57 -13.43 3.03
CA HIS A 90 18.48 -14.55 3.17
C HIS A 90 18.06 -15.76 2.35
N ILE A 91 19.05 -16.44 1.76
CA ILE A 91 18.82 -17.69 1.06
C ILE A 91 18.69 -18.86 2.06
N GLU A 92 19.60 -18.94 3.01
CA GLU A 92 19.72 -20.06 3.94
C GLU A 92 18.88 -19.86 5.23
N TYR A 93 18.65 -18.63 5.66
CA TYR A 93 17.92 -18.33 6.89
C TYR A 93 16.48 -17.87 6.60
N ARG A 94 15.54 -18.79 6.77
CA ARG A 94 14.11 -18.57 6.48
C ARG A 94 13.26 -19.06 7.65
N PRO A 95 13.19 -18.29 8.76
CA PRO A 95 12.47 -18.72 9.97
C PRO A 95 10.99 -18.97 9.73
N ASN A 96 10.39 -18.33 8.74
CA ASN A 96 8.96 -18.42 8.42
C ASN A 96 8.63 -19.47 7.33
N LYS A 97 9.59 -20.31 6.91
CA LYS A 97 9.42 -21.27 5.80
C LYS A 97 8.26 -22.26 5.95
N ASP A 98 7.86 -22.56 7.18
CA ASP A 98 6.77 -23.49 7.45
C ASP A 98 5.40 -22.86 7.13
N TYR A 99 5.32 -21.54 7.19
CA TYR A 99 4.11 -20.74 6.91
C TYR A 99 4.16 -20.09 5.54
N ILE A 100 5.35 -19.67 5.11
CA ILE A 100 5.56 -18.97 3.83
C ILE A 100 6.27 -19.92 2.86
N LYS A 101 5.46 -20.70 2.13
CA LYS A 101 5.94 -21.62 1.09
C LYS A 101 6.12 -20.89 -0.22
N ALA A 102 7.34 -20.46 -0.50
CA ALA A 102 7.67 -19.71 -1.71
C ALA A 102 9.10 -19.99 -2.16
N ASP A 103 9.38 -19.73 -3.43
CA ASP A 103 10.74 -19.74 -3.93
C ASP A 103 11.53 -18.49 -3.47
N HIS A 104 12.85 -18.50 -3.65
CA HIS A 104 13.71 -17.38 -3.23
C HIS A 104 13.46 -16.08 -4.01
N ASN A 105 12.77 -16.14 -5.14
CA ASN A 105 12.47 -14.97 -5.95
C ASN A 105 11.11 -14.35 -5.59
N GLU A 106 10.30 -15.01 -4.76
CA GLU A 106 8.93 -14.57 -4.49
C GLU A 106 8.88 -13.23 -3.79
N SER A 107 9.80 -12.95 -2.85
CA SER A 107 9.86 -11.66 -2.18
C SER A 107 10.10 -10.52 -3.17
N TYR A 108 11.05 -10.69 -4.07
CA TYR A 108 11.28 -9.73 -5.16
C TYR A 108 10.08 -9.58 -6.08
N LYS A 109 9.47 -10.69 -6.53
CA LYS A 109 8.29 -10.64 -7.40
C LYS A 109 7.16 -9.82 -6.78
N ARG A 110 6.92 -10.00 -5.49
CA ARG A 110 5.92 -9.24 -4.74
C ARG A 110 6.28 -7.77 -4.61
N ALA A 111 7.52 -7.46 -4.21
CA ALA A 111 8.01 -6.08 -4.14
C ALA A 111 7.85 -5.37 -5.50
N LYS A 112 8.15 -6.07 -6.59
CA LYS A 112 8.08 -5.54 -7.96
C LYS A 112 6.65 -5.14 -8.38
N THR A 113 5.61 -5.75 -7.80
CA THR A 113 4.22 -5.40 -8.13
C THR A 113 3.85 -3.95 -7.82
N VAL A 114 4.51 -3.34 -6.83
CA VAL A 114 4.25 -1.96 -6.40
C VAL A 114 5.28 -0.95 -6.89
N GLU A 115 6.30 -1.37 -7.62
CA GLU A 115 7.37 -0.53 -8.15
C GLU A 115 6.85 0.72 -8.87
N LYS A 116 5.96 0.53 -9.84
CA LYS A 116 5.42 1.64 -10.64
C LYS A 116 4.59 2.62 -9.79
N ALA A 117 3.81 2.10 -8.84
CA ALA A 117 2.94 2.91 -7.99
C ALA A 117 3.74 3.69 -6.94
N SER A 118 4.84 3.12 -6.45
CA SER A 118 5.74 3.75 -5.47
C SER A 118 6.74 4.73 -6.11
N ASN A 119 6.87 4.71 -7.42
CA ASN A 119 7.89 5.47 -8.17
C ASN A 119 9.34 5.14 -7.75
N LEU A 120 9.57 3.91 -7.31
CA LEU A 120 10.89 3.40 -6.93
C LEU A 120 11.42 2.44 -7.99
N ILE A 121 12.72 2.27 -8.03
CA ILE A 121 13.38 1.17 -8.73
C ILE A 121 13.55 0.03 -7.72
N VAL A 122 12.98 -1.14 -8.01
CA VAL A 122 13.09 -2.34 -7.17
C VAL A 122 14.08 -3.32 -7.80
N ILE A 123 15.15 -3.61 -7.07
CA ILE A 123 16.25 -4.48 -7.51
C ILE A 123 16.12 -5.84 -6.82
N GLN A 124 16.39 -6.90 -7.58
CA GLN A 124 16.51 -8.25 -7.06
C GLN A 124 17.90 -8.47 -6.47
N GLY A 125 17.96 -8.94 -5.24
CA GLY A 125 19.18 -9.32 -4.56
C GLY A 125 18.98 -10.57 -3.71
N ALA A 126 19.99 -10.93 -2.97
CA ALA A 126 19.94 -11.95 -1.94
C ALA A 126 21.09 -11.77 -0.96
N GLU A 127 20.89 -12.14 0.28
CA GLU A 127 21.96 -12.26 1.26
C GLU A 127 22.35 -13.72 1.45
N ILE A 128 23.66 -13.96 1.52
CA ILE A 128 24.27 -15.25 1.89
C ILE A 128 25.12 -15.02 3.13
N THR A 129 24.65 -15.54 4.25
CA THR A 129 25.37 -15.49 5.53
C THR A 129 25.96 -16.86 5.83
N ARG A 130 27.19 -16.91 6.29
CA ARG A 130 27.86 -18.17 6.66
C ARG A 130 27.87 -18.34 8.17
#